data_a5d4f6dd2851ad9c4f6775e254ee9f14
#
_entry.id   a5d4f6dd2851ad9c4f6775e254ee9f14
#
_cell.length_a   1.000
_cell.length_b   1.000
_cell.length_c   1.000
_cell.angle_alpha   90.00
_cell.angle_beta   90.00
_cell.angle_gamma   90.00
#
_symmetry.space_group_name_H-M   'P 1'
#
loop_
_entity.id
_entity.type
_entity.pdbx_description
1 polymer ?
#
loop_
_entity_poly.entity_id
_entity_poly.type
_entity_poly.pdbx_seq_one_letter_code
_entity_poly.pdbx_strand_id
1 'polypeptide(L)'
;MNNKTLENQRILIVDDQRAFQLMFKGVLYSMGATNVAFAPTGEQALAKCAGVSYDILFVDYHLGIGKNGKQLLEDLREKKLLAPHSIFMLVTGENTVPMVMSAVELEPDDYLVKPFSQSVLRSRIQRIQRKKAQLSAIYQALYDDDAAQVVDLCLQELSSDSRYQQFCRRVLVENLLLLKRYSEAEQILQTSLSQRRNGWALLLQARLCFEQQRFEESLLLCQEAIDDNRYFAEAYDIQARNHLAIGNTEAAFNSILAAAEIAPYSMARQYLVLDIARQLDDQSHEDVRAECKLVFGVPILRAENEAFRVEYDATLRPLPYE
;
A
#
# COMPACT_ATOMS: atom_id res chain seq x y z
N MET A 1 -20.29 8.18 28.91
CA MET A 1 -19.55 8.09 27.65
C MET A 1 -20.24 7.07 26.76
N ASN A 2 -20.75 7.47 25.61
CA ASN A 2 -21.59 6.63 24.76
C ASN A 2 -20.83 5.36 24.29
N ASN A 3 -21.23 4.20 24.79
CA ASN A 3 -20.59 2.89 24.51
C ASN A 3 -20.96 2.31 23.12
N LYS A 4 -21.60 3.13 22.26
CA LYS A 4 -22.25 2.71 21.01
C LYS A 4 -21.47 3.06 19.75
N THR A 5 -20.16 2.99 19.80
CA THR A 5 -19.27 3.39 18.67
C THR A 5 -19.43 2.52 17.43
N LEU A 6 -19.92 1.27 17.59
CA LEU A 6 -20.02 0.27 16.51
C LEU A 6 -21.48 -0.20 16.26
N GLU A 7 -22.46 0.46 16.88
CA GLU A 7 -23.88 0.16 16.64
C GLU A 7 -24.19 0.45 15.15
N ASN A 8 -24.88 -0.46 14.50
CA ASN A 8 -25.23 -0.41 13.07
C ASN A 8 -24.08 -0.56 12.05
N GLN A 9 -22.83 -0.74 12.49
CA GLN A 9 -21.72 -1.02 11.58
C GLN A 9 -21.73 -2.49 11.16
N ARG A 10 -21.58 -2.76 9.86
CA ARG A 10 -21.33 -4.09 9.31
C ARG A 10 -19.84 -4.37 9.39
N ILE A 11 -19.47 -5.35 10.18
CA ILE A 11 -18.07 -5.66 10.45
C ILE A 11 -17.73 -7.04 9.89
N LEU A 12 -16.60 -7.16 9.18
CA LEU A 12 -16.04 -8.42 8.73
C LEU A 12 -14.71 -8.67 9.46
N ILE A 13 -14.59 -9.83 10.09
CA ILE A 13 -13.32 -10.33 10.64
C ILE A 13 -12.80 -11.40 9.67
N VAL A 14 -11.60 -11.18 9.13
CA VAL A 14 -10.91 -12.11 8.24
C VAL A 14 -9.68 -12.63 8.96
N ASP A 15 -9.71 -13.91 9.36
CA ASP A 15 -8.66 -14.53 10.16
C ASP A 15 -8.84 -16.05 10.05
N ASP A 16 -7.78 -16.81 9.85
CA ASP A 16 -7.84 -18.28 9.71
C ASP A 16 -8.02 -19.00 11.04
N GLN A 17 -7.77 -18.30 12.16
CA GLN A 17 -7.87 -18.84 13.51
C GLN A 17 -9.26 -18.61 14.12
N ARG A 18 -10.07 -19.65 14.13
CA ARG A 18 -11.43 -19.60 14.68
C ARG A 18 -11.50 -19.10 16.13
N ALA A 19 -10.53 -19.46 16.94
CA ALA A 19 -10.45 -19.02 18.34
C ALA A 19 -10.30 -17.50 18.45
N PHE A 20 -9.43 -16.90 17.61
CA PHE A 20 -9.26 -15.45 17.54
C PHE A 20 -10.53 -14.76 17.06
N GLN A 21 -11.16 -15.26 15.99
CA GLN A 21 -12.43 -14.71 15.50
C GLN A 21 -13.48 -14.59 16.60
N LEU A 22 -13.66 -15.66 17.39
CA LEU A 22 -14.67 -15.69 18.48
C LEU A 22 -14.31 -14.75 19.62
N MET A 23 -13.05 -14.74 20.03
CA MET A 23 -12.55 -13.82 21.06
C MET A 23 -12.73 -12.37 20.62
N PHE A 24 -12.33 -12.05 19.39
CA PHE A 24 -12.40 -10.70 18.85
C PHE A 24 -13.85 -10.22 18.65
N LYS A 25 -14.75 -11.12 18.24
CA LYS A 25 -16.21 -10.85 18.24
C LYS A 25 -16.70 -10.41 19.61
N GLY A 26 -16.28 -11.09 20.69
CA GLY A 26 -16.63 -10.71 22.05
C GLY A 26 -16.17 -9.29 22.41
N VAL A 27 -14.94 -8.92 22.02
CA VAL A 27 -14.44 -7.56 22.19
C VAL A 27 -15.29 -6.54 21.43
N LEU A 28 -15.62 -6.80 20.16
CA LEU A 28 -16.44 -5.91 19.34
C LEU A 28 -17.86 -5.75 19.90
N TYR A 29 -18.46 -6.84 20.38
CA TYR A 29 -19.78 -6.79 21.03
C TYR A 29 -19.75 -5.95 22.31
N SER A 30 -18.69 -6.03 23.11
CA SER A 30 -18.53 -5.18 24.29
C SER A 30 -18.35 -3.68 23.93
N MET A 31 -18.02 -3.39 22.65
CA MET A 31 -17.95 -2.03 22.09
C MET A 31 -19.25 -1.58 21.41
N GLY A 32 -20.31 -2.41 21.46
CA GLY A 32 -21.62 -2.11 20.90
C GLY A 32 -21.86 -2.61 19.48
N ALA A 33 -20.96 -3.42 18.90
CA ALA A 33 -21.21 -4.03 17.61
C ALA A 33 -22.38 -5.03 17.68
N THR A 34 -23.21 -5.05 16.63
CA THR A 34 -24.35 -5.98 16.52
C THR A 34 -24.27 -6.88 15.30
N ASN A 35 -23.54 -6.45 14.26
CA ASN A 35 -23.45 -7.15 12.98
C ASN A 35 -21.99 -7.49 12.67
N VAL A 36 -21.55 -8.70 13.01
CA VAL A 36 -20.18 -9.18 12.83
C VAL A 36 -20.19 -10.49 12.06
N ALA A 37 -19.62 -10.46 10.87
CA ALA A 37 -19.42 -11.62 9.99
C ALA A 37 -17.95 -12.11 10.07
N PHE A 38 -17.70 -13.31 9.57
CA PHE A 38 -16.39 -13.95 9.55
C PHE A 38 -16.06 -14.48 8.16
N ALA A 39 -14.77 -14.44 7.84
CA ALA A 39 -14.20 -15.16 6.72
C ALA A 39 -12.85 -15.79 7.15
N PRO A 40 -12.63 -17.09 6.94
CA PRO A 40 -11.36 -17.73 7.28
C PRO A 40 -10.26 -17.55 6.23
N THR A 41 -10.59 -17.10 5.02
CA THR A 41 -9.63 -16.89 3.93
C THR A 41 -9.91 -15.59 3.17
N GLY A 42 -8.91 -15.10 2.44
CA GLY A 42 -9.04 -13.91 1.58
C GLY A 42 -10.10 -14.07 0.48
N GLU A 43 -10.19 -15.26 -0.14
CA GLU A 43 -11.16 -15.57 -1.18
C GLU A 43 -12.60 -15.52 -0.65
N GLN A 44 -12.84 -16.08 0.54
CA GLN A 44 -14.16 -16.00 1.16
C GLN A 44 -14.51 -14.58 1.59
N ALA A 45 -13.52 -13.81 2.06
CA ALA A 45 -13.72 -12.40 2.37
C ALA A 45 -14.11 -11.61 1.11
N LEU A 46 -13.40 -11.83 -0.01
CA LEU A 46 -13.68 -11.20 -1.30
C LEU A 46 -15.10 -11.53 -1.79
N ALA A 47 -15.49 -12.81 -1.73
CA ALA A 47 -16.84 -13.26 -2.11
C ALA A 47 -17.93 -12.60 -1.24
N LYS A 48 -17.68 -12.43 0.07
CA LYS A 48 -18.63 -11.72 0.96
C LYS A 48 -18.73 -10.24 0.63
N CYS A 49 -17.61 -9.58 0.35
CA CYS A 49 -17.58 -8.16 -0.02
C CYS A 49 -18.26 -7.89 -1.38
N ALA A 50 -18.25 -8.87 -2.29
CA ALA A 50 -19.00 -8.76 -3.54
C ALA A 50 -20.53 -8.75 -3.34
N GLY A 51 -21.02 -9.37 -2.27
CA GLY A 51 -22.46 -9.44 -1.96
C GLY A 51 -22.94 -8.37 -0.97
N VAL A 52 -22.04 -7.87 -0.10
CA VAL A 52 -22.39 -6.98 1.01
C VAL A 52 -21.27 -5.97 1.23
N SER A 53 -21.61 -4.69 1.29
CA SER A 53 -20.66 -3.66 1.71
C SER A 53 -20.47 -3.72 3.23
N TYR A 54 -19.21 -3.76 3.69
CA TYR A 54 -18.81 -3.71 5.08
C TYR A 54 -18.24 -2.34 5.43
N ASP A 55 -18.61 -1.84 6.62
CA ASP A 55 -18.13 -0.55 7.12
C ASP A 55 -16.71 -0.68 7.73
N ILE A 56 -16.41 -1.86 8.32
CA ILE A 56 -15.11 -2.14 8.93
C ILE A 56 -14.68 -3.57 8.59
N LEU A 57 -13.47 -3.69 8.06
CA LEU A 57 -12.79 -4.97 7.83
C LEU A 57 -11.58 -5.05 8.76
N PHE A 58 -11.52 -6.09 9.59
CA PHE A 58 -10.34 -6.47 10.36
C PHE A 58 -9.75 -7.70 9.71
N VAL A 59 -8.56 -7.58 9.16
CA VAL A 59 -7.97 -8.60 8.31
C VAL A 59 -6.62 -9.03 8.87
N ASP A 60 -6.45 -10.33 9.15
CA ASP A 60 -5.11 -10.83 9.45
C ASP A 60 -4.24 -10.74 8.20
N TYR A 61 -2.98 -10.41 8.41
CA TYR A 61 -2.01 -10.40 7.33
C TYR A 61 -1.79 -11.81 6.76
N HIS A 62 -1.66 -12.82 7.64
CA HIS A 62 -1.54 -14.23 7.27
C HIS A 62 -2.87 -14.94 7.35
N LEU A 63 -3.38 -15.37 6.21
CA LEU A 63 -4.67 -16.06 6.08
C LEU A 63 -4.50 -17.54 5.68
N GLY A 64 -3.36 -18.13 6.01
CA GLY A 64 -3.04 -19.53 5.65
C GLY A 64 -2.75 -19.70 4.16
N ILE A 65 -3.36 -20.73 3.54
CA ILE A 65 -3.19 -21.02 2.11
C ILE A 65 -4.08 -20.08 1.29
N GLY A 66 -3.54 -19.48 0.24
CA GLY A 66 -4.26 -18.57 -0.67
C GLY A 66 -3.82 -17.11 -0.51
N LYS A 67 -4.76 -16.19 -0.68
CA LYS A 67 -4.50 -14.75 -0.60
C LYS A 67 -4.21 -14.32 0.84
N ASN A 68 -3.15 -13.55 1.03
CA ASN A 68 -2.87 -12.86 2.29
C ASN A 68 -3.68 -11.57 2.43
N GLY A 69 -3.61 -10.92 3.60
CA GLY A 69 -4.35 -9.68 3.87
C GLY A 69 -3.97 -8.51 2.96
N LYS A 70 -2.72 -8.47 2.48
CA LYS A 70 -2.25 -7.48 1.50
C LYS A 70 -2.95 -7.67 0.14
N GLN A 71 -2.89 -8.88 -0.41
CA GLN A 71 -3.53 -9.22 -1.68
C GLN A 71 -5.06 -9.03 -1.64
N LEU A 72 -5.67 -9.30 -0.48
CA LEU A 72 -7.10 -9.02 -0.29
C LEU A 72 -7.40 -7.51 -0.41
N LEU A 73 -6.58 -6.64 0.18
CA LEU A 73 -6.78 -5.19 0.07
C LEU A 73 -6.63 -4.70 -1.36
N GLU A 74 -5.62 -5.20 -2.09
CA GLU A 74 -5.41 -4.92 -3.52
C GLU A 74 -6.66 -5.29 -4.33
N ASP A 75 -7.13 -6.54 -4.21
CA ASP A 75 -8.33 -7.02 -4.90
C ASP A 75 -9.59 -6.21 -4.57
N LEU A 76 -9.78 -5.86 -3.28
CA LEU A 76 -10.95 -5.08 -2.85
C LEU A 76 -10.96 -3.67 -3.44
N ARG A 77 -9.78 -3.06 -3.59
CA ARG A 77 -9.63 -1.74 -4.22
C ARG A 77 -9.84 -1.83 -5.73
N GLU A 78 -9.15 -2.75 -6.40
CA GLU A 78 -9.23 -2.94 -7.85
C GLU A 78 -10.68 -3.22 -8.29
N LYS A 79 -11.38 -4.07 -7.55
CA LYS A 79 -12.78 -4.42 -7.84
C LYS A 79 -13.80 -3.42 -7.27
N LYS A 80 -13.34 -2.32 -6.68
CA LYS A 80 -14.18 -1.30 -6.04
C LYS A 80 -15.18 -1.87 -5.02
N LEU A 81 -14.76 -2.90 -4.27
CA LEU A 81 -15.56 -3.56 -3.24
C LEU A 81 -15.35 -2.95 -1.84
N LEU A 82 -14.40 -2.05 -1.70
CA LEU A 82 -14.13 -1.29 -0.48
C LEU A 82 -14.71 0.12 -0.64
N ALA A 83 -15.86 0.38 -0.04
CA ALA A 83 -16.50 1.69 -0.16
C ALA A 83 -15.62 2.83 0.44
N PRO A 84 -15.74 4.08 -0.02
CA PRO A 84 -14.91 5.20 0.44
C PRO A 84 -14.89 5.40 1.95
N HIS A 85 -16.02 5.15 2.62
CA HIS A 85 -16.15 5.26 4.07
C HIS A 85 -15.66 4.01 4.82
N SER A 86 -15.49 2.88 4.15
CA SER A 86 -15.09 1.61 4.76
C SER A 86 -13.69 1.72 5.36
N ILE A 87 -13.52 1.14 6.54
CA ILE A 87 -12.24 1.06 7.25
C ILE A 87 -11.62 -0.31 6.98
N PHE A 88 -10.41 -0.35 6.45
CA PHE A 88 -9.62 -1.56 6.33
C PHE A 88 -8.45 -1.52 7.31
N MET A 89 -8.46 -2.41 8.29
CA MET A 89 -7.44 -2.49 9.33
C MET A 89 -6.75 -3.85 9.27
N LEU A 90 -5.42 -3.84 9.05
CA LEU A 90 -4.62 -5.04 9.18
C LEU A 90 -4.39 -5.35 10.67
N VAL A 91 -4.59 -6.62 11.04
CA VAL A 91 -4.44 -7.11 12.41
C VAL A 91 -3.56 -8.34 12.38
N THR A 92 -2.38 -8.31 12.98
CA THR A 92 -1.41 -9.42 12.89
C THR A 92 -0.73 -9.74 14.21
N GLY A 93 -0.32 -10.99 14.38
CA GLY A 93 0.54 -11.43 15.49
C GLY A 93 2.02 -11.18 15.26
N GLU A 94 2.42 -10.85 14.02
CA GLU A 94 3.81 -10.64 13.67
C GLU A 94 4.13 -9.15 13.51
N ASN A 95 5.34 -8.78 13.94
CA ASN A 95 5.86 -7.40 13.86
C ASN A 95 7.26 -7.33 13.27
N THR A 96 7.61 -8.28 12.40
CA THR A 96 8.90 -8.23 11.68
C THR A 96 8.95 -7.04 10.74
N VAL A 97 10.13 -6.45 10.57
CA VAL A 97 10.30 -5.26 9.72
C VAL A 97 9.81 -5.49 8.30
N PRO A 98 10.14 -6.59 7.60
CA PRO A 98 9.66 -6.83 6.23
C PRO A 98 8.15 -6.88 6.13
N MET A 99 7.49 -7.49 7.12
CA MET A 99 6.03 -7.58 7.13
C MET A 99 5.37 -6.22 7.35
N VAL A 100 5.86 -5.46 8.34
CA VAL A 100 5.33 -4.11 8.62
C VAL A 100 5.51 -3.21 7.41
N MET A 101 6.69 -3.24 6.76
CA MET A 101 6.96 -2.43 5.56
C MET A 101 6.06 -2.83 4.39
N SER A 102 5.92 -4.13 4.12
CA SER A 102 5.01 -4.63 3.07
C SER A 102 3.54 -4.28 3.34
N ALA A 103 3.12 -4.27 4.61
CA ALA A 103 1.76 -3.89 4.98
C ALA A 103 1.52 -2.38 4.83
N VAL A 104 2.54 -1.56 5.16
CA VAL A 104 2.45 -0.09 5.08
C VAL A 104 2.42 0.41 3.65
N GLU A 105 3.12 -0.26 2.70
CA GLU A 105 3.13 0.11 1.28
C GLU A 105 1.73 0.24 0.66
N LEU A 106 0.78 -0.62 1.08
CA LEU A 106 -0.60 -0.56 0.59
C LEU A 106 -1.48 0.46 1.31
N GLU A 107 -0.93 1.15 2.31
CA GLU A 107 -1.66 2.16 3.07
C GLU A 107 -3.06 1.70 3.53
N PRO A 108 -3.15 0.61 4.33
CA PRO A 108 -4.38 0.32 5.03
C PRO A 108 -4.73 1.50 5.93
N ASP A 109 -5.99 1.62 6.35
CA ASP A 109 -6.39 2.72 7.25
C ASP A 109 -5.66 2.66 8.61
N ASP A 110 -5.27 1.46 9.06
CA ASP A 110 -4.38 1.25 10.21
C ASP A 110 -3.80 -0.17 10.22
N TYR A 111 -2.76 -0.34 11.03
CA TYR A 111 -2.07 -1.60 11.29
C TYR A 111 -2.04 -1.86 12.80
N LEU A 112 -2.56 -2.99 13.26
CA LEU A 112 -2.71 -3.34 14.67
C LEU A 112 -2.02 -4.65 15.01
N VAL A 113 -1.06 -4.60 15.93
CA VAL A 113 -0.32 -5.80 16.38
C VAL A 113 -1.05 -6.47 17.53
N LYS A 114 -1.26 -7.80 17.44
CA LYS A 114 -1.79 -8.66 18.50
C LYS A 114 -0.70 -8.90 19.56
N PRO A 115 -0.99 -8.90 20.88
CA PRO A 115 -2.28 -8.56 21.50
C PRO A 115 -2.49 -7.05 21.65
N PHE A 116 -3.75 -6.62 21.62
CA PHE A 116 -4.12 -5.23 21.82
C PHE A 116 -5.30 -5.08 22.80
N SER A 117 -5.40 -3.93 23.44
CA SER A 117 -6.51 -3.64 24.34
C SER A 117 -7.71 -3.05 23.60
N GLN A 118 -8.91 -3.24 24.17
CA GLN A 118 -10.15 -2.64 23.66
C GLN A 118 -10.05 -1.11 23.56
N SER A 119 -9.36 -0.45 24.50
CA SER A 119 -9.19 1.00 24.49
C SER A 119 -8.36 1.48 23.31
N VAL A 120 -7.28 0.77 22.98
CA VAL A 120 -6.44 1.04 21.80
C VAL A 120 -7.25 0.88 20.52
N LEU A 121 -7.97 -0.25 20.38
CA LEU A 121 -8.82 -0.51 19.23
C LEU A 121 -9.87 0.60 19.02
N ARG A 122 -10.58 0.96 20.09
CA ARG A 122 -11.59 2.04 20.08
C ARG A 122 -11.01 3.37 19.62
N SER A 123 -9.88 3.76 20.20
CA SER A 123 -9.21 5.03 19.88
C SER A 123 -8.80 5.09 18.40
N ARG A 124 -8.27 3.98 17.87
CA ARG A 124 -7.86 3.88 16.46
C ARG A 124 -9.06 3.98 15.51
N ILE A 125 -10.12 3.20 15.74
CA ILE A 125 -11.35 3.25 14.94
C ILE A 125 -11.92 4.69 14.93
N GLN A 126 -12.06 5.32 16.09
CA GLN A 126 -12.60 6.69 16.19
C GLN A 126 -11.73 7.72 15.47
N ARG A 127 -10.40 7.54 15.48
CA ARG A 127 -9.47 8.40 14.74
C ARG A 127 -9.70 8.28 13.24
N ILE A 128 -9.82 7.04 12.73
CA ILE A 128 -10.03 6.78 11.30
C ILE A 128 -11.40 7.28 10.86
N GLN A 129 -12.46 6.99 11.63
CA GLN A 129 -13.82 7.47 11.34
C GLN A 129 -13.87 9.00 11.22
N ARG A 130 -13.21 9.72 12.15
CA ARG A 130 -13.13 11.18 12.08
C ARG A 130 -12.39 11.67 10.83
N LYS A 131 -11.27 11.01 10.46
CA LYS A 131 -10.52 11.33 9.24
C LYS A 131 -11.39 11.11 7.99
N LYS A 132 -12.02 9.93 7.86
CA LYS A 132 -12.86 9.59 6.70
C LYS A 132 -14.11 10.47 6.62
N ALA A 133 -14.70 10.84 7.74
CA ALA A 133 -15.85 11.75 7.75
C ALA A 133 -15.46 13.16 7.29
N GLN A 134 -14.35 13.72 7.77
CA GLN A 134 -13.89 15.04 7.36
C GLN A 134 -13.46 15.06 5.89
N LEU A 135 -12.77 14.03 5.42
CA LEU A 135 -12.21 13.94 4.06
C LEU A 135 -13.11 13.12 3.12
N SER A 136 -14.39 12.96 3.43
CA SER A 136 -15.29 12.06 2.70
C SER A 136 -15.38 12.34 1.21
N ALA A 137 -15.40 13.63 0.82
CA ALA A 137 -15.42 14.04 -0.58
C ALA A 137 -14.13 13.62 -1.32
N ILE A 138 -12.96 13.77 -0.67
CA ILE A 138 -11.67 13.35 -1.25
C ILE A 138 -11.64 11.82 -1.40
N TYR A 139 -12.07 11.06 -0.39
CA TYR A 139 -12.14 9.59 -0.48
C TYR A 139 -13.12 9.12 -1.56
N GLN A 140 -14.22 9.85 -1.76
CA GLN A 140 -15.16 9.56 -2.84
C GLN A 140 -14.51 9.80 -4.22
N ALA A 141 -13.88 10.96 -4.43
CA ALA A 141 -13.22 11.29 -5.68
C ALA A 141 -12.06 10.30 -6.01
N LEU A 142 -11.30 9.85 -4.98
CA LEU A 142 -10.30 8.79 -5.13
C LEU A 142 -10.93 7.45 -5.56
N TYR A 143 -12.08 7.10 -4.99
CA TYR A 143 -12.81 5.88 -5.35
C TYR A 143 -13.37 5.93 -6.78
N ASP A 144 -13.75 7.13 -7.24
CA ASP A 144 -14.28 7.35 -8.59
C ASP A 144 -13.17 7.52 -9.65
N ASP A 145 -11.87 7.48 -9.23
CA ASP A 145 -10.69 7.71 -10.07
C ASP A 145 -10.69 9.10 -10.73
N ASP A 146 -11.34 10.09 -10.08
CA ASP A 146 -11.40 11.47 -10.58
C ASP A 146 -10.24 12.30 -10.00
N ALA A 147 -9.06 12.17 -10.63
CA ALA A 147 -7.85 12.86 -10.21
C ALA A 147 -8.01 14.40 -10.23
N ALA A 148 -8.81 14.95 -11.15
CA ALA A 148 -9.03 16.39 -11.22
C ALA A 148 -9.85 16.88 -10.02
N GLN A 149 -10.92 16.17 -9.68
CA GLN A 149 -11.73 16.48 -8.50
C GLN A 149 -10.94 16.29 -7.20
N VAL A 150 -10.08 15.27 -7.11
CA VAL A 150 -9.17 15.08 -5.96
C VAL A 150 -8.28 16.30 -5.76
N VAL A 151 -7.68 16.83 -6.84
CA VAL A 151 -6.83 18.03 -6.78
C VAL A 151 -7.62 19.22 -6.22
N ASP A 152 -8.79 19.50 -6.76
CA ASP A 152 -9.60 20.65 -6.33
C ASP A 152 -10.03 20.54 -4.84
N LEU A 153 -10.48 19.36 -4.42
CA LEU A 153 -10.88 19.09 -3.04
C LEU A 153 -9.70 19.15 -2.07
N CYS A 154 -8.52 18.65 -2.47
CA CYS A 154 -7.32 18.77 -1.64
C CYS A 154 -6.87 20.22 -1.49
N LEU A 155 -6.92 21.04 -2.54
CA LEU A 155 -6.62 22.48 -2.47
C LEU A 155 -7.59 23.20 -1.54
N GLN A 156 -8.87 22.87 -1.61
CA GLN A 156 -9.89 23.42 -0.71
C GLN A 156 -9.62 23.04 0.75
N GLU A 157 -9.30 21.77 1.05
CA GLU A 157 -8.99 21.34 2.41
C GLU A 157 -7.71 21.99 2.93
N LEU A 158 -6.70 22.21 2.09
CA LEU A 158 -5.45 22.87 2.44
C LEU A 158 -5.62 24.38 2.74
N SER A 159 -6.68 25.01 2.25
CA SER A 159 -7.02 26.41 2.60
C SER A 159 -7.60 26.56 4.01
N SER A 160 -8.00 25.44 4.64
CA SER A 160 -8.53 25.40 6.00
C SER A 160 -7.43 25.05 7.03
N ASP A 161 -7.69 25.29 8.32
CA ASP A 161 -6.82 24.84 9.42
C ASP A 161 -7.07 23.35 9.73
N SER A 162 -6.90 22.50 8.73
CA SER A 162 -7.11 21.07 8.85
C SER A 162 -5.92 20.35 9.47
N ARG A 163 -6.18 19.45 10.41
CA ARG A 163 -5.16 18.52 10.95
C ARG A 163 -4.64 17.51 9.92
N TYR A 164 -5.29 17.39 8.76
CA TYR A 164 -4.98 16.42 7.72
C TYR A 164 -4.22 17.04 6.54
N GLN A 165 -3.69 18.25 6.70
CA GLN A 165 -2.94 18.94 5.64
C GLN A 165 -1.82 18.09 5.02
N GLN A 166 -1.08 17.35 5.85
CA GLN A 166 0.01 16.51 5.36
C GLN A 166 -0.50 15.38 4.43
N PHE A 167 -1.60 14.73 4.80
CA PHE A 167 -2.27 13.74 3.96
C PHE A 167 -2.76 14.37 2.65
N CYS A 168 -3.44 15.52 2.73
CA CYS A 168 -3.96 16.20 1.54
C CYS A 168 -2.85 16.68 0.60
N ARG A 169 -1.72 17.17 1.13
CA ARG A 169 -0.56 17.55 0.28
C ARG A 169 0.01 16.35 -0.48
N ARG A 170 0.14 15.21 0.19
CA ARG A 170 0.65 14.00 -0.47
C ARG A 170 -0.30 13.53 -1.56
N VAL A 171 -1.58 13.34 -1.25
CA VAL A 171 -2.61 12.94 -2.21
C VAL A 171 -2.73 13.93 -3.37
N LEU A 172 -2.62 15.24 -3.08
CA LEU A 172 -2.60 16.29 -4.10
C LEU A 172 -1.46 16.10 -5.08
N VAL A 173 -0.23 15.92 -4.57
CA VAL A 173 0.96 15.75 -5.43
C VAL A 173 0.84 14.47 -6.26
N GLU A 174 0.41 13.35 -5.66
CA GLU A 174 0.20 12.09 -6.37
C GLU A 174 -0.76 12.28 -7.57
N ASN A 175 -1.88 12.98 -7.37
CA ASN A 175 -2.85 13.22 -8.43
C ASN A 175 -2.38 14.28 -9.45
N LEU A 176 -1.59 15.27 -9.04
CA LEU A 176 -0.94 16.19 -9.98
C LEU A 176 0.06 15.47 -10.90
N LEU A 177 0.81 14.49 -10.37
CA LEU A 177 1.68 13.65 -11.17
C LEU A 177 0.88 12.81 -12.18
N LEU A 178 -0.23 12.20 -11.77
CA LEU A 178 -1.14 11.47 -12.66
C LEU A 178 -1.65 12.35 -13.80
N LEU A 179 -1.98 13.61 -13.50
CA LEU A 179 -2.44 14.59 -14.48
C LEU A 179 -1.31 15.25 -15.26
N LYS A 180 -0.05 14.87 -15.01
CA LYS A 180 1.17 15.47 -15.62
C LYS A 180 1.28 16.98 -15.36
N ARG A 181 0.67 17.49 -14.27
CA ARG A 181 0.75 18.89 -13.83
C ARG A 181 2.00 19.12 -13.00
N TYR A 182 3.15 18.85 -13.60
CA TYR A 182 4.46 18.77 -12.92
C TYR A 182 4.88 20.06 -12.21
N SER A 183 4.63 21.22 -12.82
CA SER A 183 5.01 22.52 -12.22
C SER A 183 4.29 22.78 -10.89
N GLU A 184 3.02 22.40 -10.80
CA GLU A 184 2.25 22.57 -9.57
C GLU A 184 2.68 21.56 -8.51
N ALA A 185 2.93 20.31 -8.89
CA ALA A 185 3.48 19.30 -8.00
C ALA A 185 4.82 19.77 -7.39
N GLU A 186 5.72 20.32 -8.21
CA GLU A 186 7.03 20.81 -7.77
C GLU A 186 6.91 21.94 -6.74
N GLN A 187 6.02 22.91 -6.95
CA GLN A 187 5.80 24.02 -5.99
C GLN A 187 5.35 23.51 -4.60
N ILE A 188 4.44 22.52 -4.58
CA ILE A 188 3.93 21.96 -3.33
C ILE A 188 5.03 21.15 -2.63
N LEU A 189 5.82 20.39 -3.39
CA LEU A 189 6.94 19.60 -2.86
C LEU A 189 8.03 20.52 -2.29
N GLN A 190 8.44 21.55 -2.99
CA GLN A 190 9.42 22.53 -2.51
C GLN A 190 8.95 23.19 -1.20
N THR A 191 7.68 23.59 -1.13
CA THR A 191 7.10 24.14 0.10
C THR A 191 7.13 23.13 1.24
N SER A 192 6.80 21.86 0.96
CA SER A 192 6.77 20.81 1.98
C SER A 192 8.18 20.46 2.50
N LEU A 193 9.17 20.40 1.61
CA LEU A 193 10.57 20.11 1.96
C LEU A 193 11.25 21.26 2.70
N SER A 194 10.91 22.52 2.38
CA SER A 194 11.45 23.71 3.08
C SER A 194 10.94 23.82 4.53
N GLN A 195 9.71 23.37 4.81
CA GLN A 195 9.13 23.39 6.14
C GLN A 195 9.67 22.28 7.04
N ARG A 196 9.76 21.09 6.51
CA ARG A 196 10.30 19.92 7.20
C ARG A 196 10.71 18.87 6.17
N ARG A 197 11.93 18.36 6.27
CA ARG A 197 12.32 17.15 5.55
C ARG A 197 11.41 15.99 5.98
N ASN A 198 10.77 15.37 5.02
CA ASN A 198 9.96 14.19 5.27
C ASN A 198 10.06 13.23 4.07
N GLY A 199 10.11 11.93 4.38
CA GLY A 199 10.41 10.89 3.40
C GLY A 199 9.42 10.84 2.23
N TRP A 200 8.12 11.06 2.47
CA TRP A 200 7.14 11.03 1.38
C TRP A 200 7.37 12.14 0.34
N ALA A 201 7.78 13.34 0.79
CA ALA A 201 8.02 14.44 -0.14
C ALA A 201 9.31 14.23 -0.93
N LEU A 202 10.35 13.63 -0.34
CA LEU A 202 11.56 13.22 -1.05
C LEU A 202 11.24 12.18 -2.13
N LEU A 203 10.44 11.16 -1.81
CA LEU A 203 10.03 10.13 -2.76
C LEU A 203 9.22 10.69 -3.93
N LEU A 204 8.23 11.55 -3.65
CA LEU A 204 7.43 12.15 -4.71
C LEU A 204 8.24 13.16 -5.53
N GLN A 205 9.22 13.85 -4.94
CA GLN A 205 10.15 14.69 -5.70
C GLN A 205 11.07 13.83 -6.58
N ALA A 206 11.60 12.72 -6.07
CA ALA A 206 12.39 11.78 -6.86
C ALA A 206 11.59 11.23 -8.05
N ARG A 207 10.32 10.87 -7.80
CA ARG A 207 9.43 10.40 -8.85
C ARG A 207 9.12 11.49 -9.88
N LEU A 208 8.86 12.73 -9.45
CA LEU A 208 8.71 13.87 -10.37
C LEU A 208 9.94 14.06 -11.24
N CYS A 209 11.14 14.02 -10.66
CA CYS A 209 12.40 14.10 -11.42
C CYS A 209 12.53 12.95 -12.43
N PHE A 210 12.17 11.72 -12.05
CA PHE A 210 12.13 10.58 -12.95
C PHE A 210 11.21 10.81 -14.15
N GLU A 211 9.96 11.24 -13.92
CA GLU A 211 8.98 11.55 -14.98
C GLU A 211 9.47 12.65 -15.92
N GLN A 212 10.26 13.58 -15.41
CA GLN A 212 10.89 14.64 -16.19
C GLN A 212 12.25 14.23 -16.81
N GLN A 213 12.63 12.95 -16.70
CA GLN A 213 13.90 12.40 -17.19
C GLN A 213 15.16 13.03 -16.55
N ARG A 214 15.00 13.64 -15.36
CA ARG A 214 16.10 14.16 -14.53
C ARG A 214 16.64 13.04 -13.63
N PHE A 215 17.20 11.99 -14.25
CA PHE A 215 17.53 10.73 -13.58
C PHE A 215 18.58 10.90 -12.47
N GLU A 216 19.63 11.71 -12.70
CA GLU A 216 20.69 11.92 -11.71
C GLU A 216 20.14 12.62 -10.45
N GLU A 217 19.30 13.62 -10.61
CA GLU A 217 18.66 14.31 -9.49
C GLU A 217 17.69 13.38 -8.74
N SER A 218 16.93 12.57 -9.47
CA SER A 218 16.07 11.54 -8.88
C SER A 218 16.87 10.54 -8.04
N LEU A 219 18.02 10.07 -8.52
CA LEU A 219 18.91 9.17 -7.78
C LEU A 219 19.44 9.79 -6.48
N LEU A 220 19.82 11.06 -6.50
CA LEU A 220 20.27 11.79 -5.31
C LEU A 220 19.14 11.87 -4.25
N LEU A 221 17.93 12.21 -4.69
CA LEU A 221 16.76 12.28 -3.79
C LEU A 221 16.38 10.91 -3.21
N CYS A 222 16.48 9.85 -4.00
CA CYS A 222 16.28 8.48 -3.52
C CYS A 222 17.33 8.13 -2.46
N GLN A 223 18.61 8.45 -2.70
CA GLN A 223 19.67 8.18 -1.74
C GLN A 223 19.43 8.96 -0.43
N GLU A 224 19.02 10.21 -0.52
CA GLU A 224 18.67 11.01 0.66
C GLU A 224 17.51 10.41 1.46
N ALA A 225 16.48 9.88 0.76
CA ALA A 225 15.35 9.22 1.42
C ALA A 225 15.78 7.90 2.11
N ILE A 226 16.71 7.14 1.49
CA ILE A 226 17.28 5.92 2.05
C ILE A 226 18.14 6.21 3.28
N ASP A 227 18.94 7.27 3.24
CA ASP A 227 19.79 7.68 4.36
C ASP A 227 18.94 8.08 5.59
N ASP A 228 17.79 8.74 5.36
CA ASP A 228 16.82 9.07 6.40
C ASP A 228 16.11 7.81 6.93
N ASN A 229 15.72 6.91 6.04
CA ASN A 229 15.08 5.64 6.39
C ASN A 229 15.44 4.52 5.42
N ARG A 230 16.40 3.67 5.81
CA ARG A 230 16.85 2.53 5.00
C ARG A 230 15.77 1.49 4.66
N TYR A 231 14.60 1.57 5.29
CA TYR A 231 13.47 0.67 5.03
C TYR A 231 12.45 1.24 4.03
N PHE A 232 12.78 2.32 3.35
CA PHE A 232 11.96 2.89 2.29
C PHE A 232 12.11 2.10 0.98
N ALA A 233 11.40 0.96 0.87
CA ALA A 233 11.49 0.09 -0.30
C ALA A 233 11.14 0.83 -1.61
N GLU A 234 10.19 1.75 -1.60
CA GLU A 234 9.82 2.57 -2.76
C GLU A 234 10.98 3.42 -3.28
N ALA A 235 11.89 3.90 -2.41
CA ALA A 235 13.06 4.65 -2.85
C ALA A 235 14.01 3.79 -3.69
N TYR A 236 14.19 2.54 -3.29
CA TYR A 236 14.98 1.57 -4.08
C TYR A 236 14.27 1.16 -5.38
N ASP A 237 12.94 1.08 -5.40
CA ASP A 237 12.17 0.86 -6.63
C ASP A 237 12.41 1.99 -7.65
N ILE A 238 12.38 3.25 -7.18
CA ILE A 238 12.65 4.43 -8.02
C ILE A 238 14.12 4.44 -8.48
N GLN A 239 15.07 4.11 -7.59
CA GLN A 239 16.49 3.97 -7.98
C GLN A 239 16.67 2.92 -9.08
N ALA A 240 16.05 1.74 -8.93
CA ALA A 240 16.14 0.69 -9.93
C ALA A 240 15.64 1.16 -11.29
N ARG A 241 14.51 1.86 -11.34
CA ARG A 241 13.97 2.44 -12.60
C ARG A 241 14.87 3.49 -13.19
N ASN A 242 15.46 4.38 -12.36
CA ASN A 242 16.43 5.37 -12.83
C ASN A 242 17.66 4.69 -13.47
N HIS A 243 18.22 3.69 -12.79
CA HIS A 243 19.36 2.94 -13.30
C HIS A 243 19.05 2.21 -14.61
N LEU A 244 17.86 1.64 -14.76
CA LEU A 244 17.40 1.07 -16.04
C LEU A 244 17.33 2.14 -17.14
N ALA A 245 16.75 3.30 -16.84
CA ALA A 245 16.58 4.37 -17.81
C ALA A 245 17.92 4.92 -18.33
N ILE A 246 18.99 4.90 -17.51
CA ILE A 246 20.34 5.30 -17.91
C ILE A 246 21.21 4.13 -18.40
N GLY A 247 20.64 2.92 -18.52
CA GLY A 247 21.33 1.74 -19.05
C GLY A 247 22.27 1.03 -18.07
N ASN A 248 22.17 1.31 -16.77
CA ASN A 248 22.98 0.66 -15.73
C ASN A 248 22.21 -0.51 -15.10
N THR A 249 22.13 -1.63 -15.83
CA THR A 249 21.32 -2.79 -15.43
C THR A 249 21.80 -3.44 -14.12
N GLU A 250 23.13 -3.48 -13.87
CA GLU A 250 23.69 -4.04 -12.65
C GLU A 250 23.28 -3.23 -11.41
N ALA A 251 23.40 -1.91 -11.45
CA ALA A 251 22.95 -1.05 -10.35
C ALA A 251 21.44 -1.12 -10.16
N ALA A 252 20.66 -1.25 -11.23
CA ALA A 252 19.22 -1.46 -11.16
C ALA A 252 18.89 -2.76 -10.43
N PHE A 253 19.60 -3.85 -10.74
CA PHE A 253 19.42 -5.13 -10.09
C PHE A 253 19.71 -5.07 -8.58
N ASN A 254 20.82 -4.47 -8.19
CA ASN A 254 21.17 -4.30 -6.78
C ASN A 254 20.11 -3.48 -6.02
N SER A 255 19.60 -2.42 -6.64
CA SER A 255 18.56 -1.59 -6.04
C SER A 255 17.25 -2.36 -5.86
N ILE A 256 16.80 -3.10 -6.88
CA ILE A 256 15.53 -3.83 -6.78
C ILE A 256 15.62 -5.02 -5.81
N LEU A 257 16.77 -5.67 -5.68
CA LEU A 257 17.02 -6.70 -4.67
C LEU A 257 16.90 -6.12 -3.26
N ALA A 258 17.52 -4.97 -3.00
CA ALA A 258 17.40 -4.29 -1.71
C ALA A 258 15.95 -3.95 -1.36
N ALA A 259 15.17 -3.47 -2.34
CA ALA A 259 13.73 -3.25 -2.18
C ALA A 259 12.98 -4.55 -1.84
N ALA A 260 13.34 -5.64 -2.51
CA ALA A 260 12.72 -6.95 -2.33
C ALA A 260 13.04 -7.57 -0.96
N GLU A 261 14.24 -7.35 -0.41
CA GLU A 261 14.58 -7.76 0.95
C GLU A 261 13.77 -7.01 2.01
N ILE A 262 13.54 -5.71 1.80
CA ILE A 262 12.77 -4.88 2.73
C ILE A 262 11.29 -5.26 2.72
N ALA A 263 10.70 -5.44 1.54
CA ALA A 263 9.27 -5.69 1.36
C ALA A 263 9.04 -6.80 0.31
N PRO A 264 9.24 -8.07 0.68
CA PRO A 264 9.29 -9.21 -0.26
C PRO A 264 7.93 -9.58 -0.87
N TYR A 265 6.83 -9.09 -0.31
CA TYR A 265 5.48 -9.51 -0.73
C TYR A 265 4.85 -8.62 -1.81
N SER A 266 5.65 -7.77 -2.50
CA SER A 266 5.20 -7.00 -3.65
C SER A 266 5.39 -7.79 -4.94
N MET A 267 4.30 -8.22 -5.58
CA MET A 267 4.36 -8.99 -6.83
C MET A 267 5.00 -8.16 -7.96
N ALA A 268 4.65 -6.88 -8.08
CA ALA A 268 5.24 -5.98 -9.08
C ALA A 268 6.77 -5.90 -8.94
N ARG A 269 7.27 -5.84 -7.70
CA ARG A 269 8.71 -5.82 -7.41
C ARG A 269 9.38 -7.14 -7.79
N GLN A 270 8.74 -8.28 -7.49
CA GLN A 270 9.25 -9.60 -7.87
C GLN A 270 9.35 -9.76 -9.38
N TYR A 271 8.37 -9.26 -10.13
CA TYR A 271 8.42 -9.26 -11.59
C TYR A 271 9.55 -8.37 -12.12
N LEU A 272 9.73 -7.19 -11.53
CA LEU A 272 10.82 -6.30 -11.93
C LEU A 272 12.20 -6.93 -11.65
N VAL A 273 12.38 -7.65 -10.53
CA VAL A 273 13.59 -8.45 -10.27
C VAL A 273 13.84 -9.46 -11.39
N LEU A 274 12.80 -10.20 -11.80
CA LEU A 274 12.91 -11.19 -12.87
C LEU A 274 13.23 -10.55 -14.24
N ASP A 275 12.62 -9.43 -14.55
CA ASP A 275 12.83 -8.74 -15.82
C ASP A 275 14.23 -8.16 -15.92
N ILE A 276 14.74 -7.56 -14.85
CA ILE A 276 16.12 -7.05 -14.80
C ILE A 276 17.13 -8.22 -14.86
N ALA A 277 16.86 -9.30 -14.14
CA ALA A 277 17.71 -10.49 -14.16
C ALA A 277 17.82 -11.11 -15.56
N ARG A 278 16.76 -11.08 -16.36
CA ARG A 278 16.79 -11.54 -17.76
C ARG A 278 17.61 -10.63 -18.68
N GLN A 279 17.74 -9.36 -18.32
CA GLN A 279 18.59 -8.41 -19.07
C GLN A 279 20.06 -8.53 -18.71
N LEU A 280 20.38 -9.08 -17.54
CA LEU A 280 21.72 -9.47 -17.15
C LEU A 280 22.07 -10.83 -17.75
N ASP A 281 23.21 -10.98 -18.38
CA ASP A 281 23.64 -12.09 -19.23
C ASP A 281 23.43 -13.50 -18.63
N ASP A 282 23.23 -14.51 -19.48
CA ASP A 282 22.76 -15.88 -19.16
C ASP A 282 23.52 -16.62 -18.04
N GLN A 283 24.76 -16.24 -17.73
CA GLN A 283 25.54 -16.89 -16.66
C GLN A 283 25.08 -16.51 -15.24
N SER A 284 24.40 -15.38 -15.05
CA SER A 284 23.89 -14.95 -13.75
C SER A 284 22.51 -15.52 -13.41
N HIS A 285 21.83 -16.14 -14.36
CA HIS A 285 20.44 -16.61 -14.18
C HIS A 285 20.27 -17.70 -13.12
N GLU A 286 21.24 -18.62 -12.95
CA GLU A 286 21.16 -19.66 -11.92
C GLU A 286 21.39 -19.08 -10.53
N ASP A 287 22.33 -18.18 -10.37
CA ASP A 287 22.62 -17.51 -9.10
C ASP A 287 21.47 -16.57 -8.70
N VAL A 288 20.94 -15.82 -9.65
CA VAL A 288 19.77 -14.95 -9.44
C VAL A 288 18.51 -15.75 -9.12
N ARG A 289 18.28 -16.91 -9.76
CA ARG A 289 17.18 -17.82 -9.40
C ARG A 289 17.38 -18.39 -7.99
N ALA A 290 18.59 -18.63 -7.55
CA ALA A 290 18.91 -19.09 -6.21
C ALA A 290 18.68 -17.98 -5.17
N GLU A 291 19.10 -16.74 -5.45
CA GLU A 291 18.86 -15.57 -4.60
C GLU A 291 17.38 -15.23 -4.49
N CYS A 292 16.64 -15.22 -5.60
CA CYS A 292 15.19 -15.04 -5.57
C CYS A 292 14.49 -16.13 -4.75
N LYS A 293 14.92 -17.40 -4.82
CA LYS A 293 14.39 -18.48 -3.96
C LYS A 293 14.69 -18.26 -2.49
N LEU A 294 15.86 -17.72 -2.16
CA LEU A 294 16.30 -17.43 -0.80
C LEU A 294 15.52 -16.25 -0.20
N VAL A 295 15.27 -15.20 -0.98
CA VAL A 295 14.59 -13.97 -0.54
C VAL A 295 13.08 -14.19 -0.41
N PHE A 296 12.48 -14.94 -1.34
CA PHE A 296 11.00 -14.99 -1.43
C PHE A 296 10.38 -16.26 -0.87
N GLY A 297 11.16 -17.34 -0.59
CA GLY A 297 10.61 -18.62 -0.12
C GLY A 297 9.55 -19.24 -1.04
N VAL A 298 9.28 -18.61 -2.19
CA VAL A 298 8.26 -19.01 -3.17
C VAL A 298 8.97 -19.70 -4.32
N PRO A 299 8.57 -20.91 -4.72
CA PRO A 299 9.12 -21.54 -5.91
C PRO A 299 8.77 -20.68 -7.13
N ILE A 300 9.77 -20.03 -7.73
CA ILE A 300 9.64 -19.31 -9.01
C ILE A 300 9.18 -20.25 -10.16
N LEU A 301 9.19 -21.54 -9.93
CA LEU A 301 8.70 -22.59 -10.84
C LEU A 301 7.27 -22.40 -11.37
N ARG A 302 6.47 -21.47 -10.80
CA ARG A 302 5.18 -21.09 -11.38
C ARG A 302 5.27 -20.04 -12.48
N ALA A 303 6.39 -19.34 -12.62
CA ALA A 303 6.58 -18.34 -13.69
C ALA A 303 6.78 -18.98 -15.09
N GLU A 304 6.99 -20.27 -15.15
CA GLU A 304 7.07 -21.04 -16.41
C GLU A 304 5.69 -21.49 -16.93
N ASN A 305 4.62 -21.24 -16.20
CA ASN A 305 3.28 -21.63 -16.58
C ASN A 305 2.65 -20.56 -17.48
N GLU A 306 2.24 -20.92 -18.69
CA GLU A 306 1.68 -20.02 -19.71
C GLU A 306 0.45 -19.22 -19.21
N ALA A 307 -0.34 -19.82 -18.30
CA ALA A 307 -1.45 -19.16 -17.62
C ALA A 307 -0.98 -17.99 -16.71
N PHE A 308 0.18 -18.12 -16.07
CA PHE A 308 0.78 -17.08 -15.22
C PHE A 308 1.35 -15.93 -16.06
N ARG A 309 1.81 -16.22 -17.28
CA ARG A 309 2.30 -15.23 -18.24
C ARG A 309 1.16 -14.38 -18.80
N VAL A 310 -0.02 -14.98 -19.03
CA VAL A 310 -1.24 -14.29 -19.48
C VAL A 310 -1.81 -13.39 -18.36
N GLU A 311 -1.75 -13.84 -17.10
CA GLU A 311 -2.14 -13.05 -15.93
C GLU A 311 -1.15 -11.89 -15.68
N TYR A 312 0.12 -12.11 -15.94
CA TYR A 312 1.17 -11.09 -15.91
C TYR A 312 0.99 -10.03 -17.01
N ASP A 313 0.78 -10.43 -18.26
CA ASP A 313 0.52 -9.50 -19.37
C ASP A 313 -0.82 -8.74 -19.19
N ALA A 314 -1.77 -9.30 -18.46
CA ALA A 314 -3.03 -8.65 -18.10
C ALA A 314 -2.89 -7.72 -16.89
N THR A 315 -1.95 -8.02 -15.97
CA THR A 315 -1.63 -7.17 -14.80
C THR A 315 -0.55 -6.13 -15.10
N LEU A 316 0.22 -6.28 -16.19
CA LEU A 316 0.99 -5.22 -16.85
C LEU A 316 0.07 -4.25 -17.62
N ARG A 317 -1.14 -4.04 -17.15
CA ARG A 317 -1.66 -2.69 -17.33
C ARG A 317 -0.58 -1.77 -16.78
N PRO A 318 -0.19 -0.72 -17.54
CA PRO A 318 0.74 0.26 -17.04
C PRO A 318 0.32 0.51 -15.60
N LEU A 319 1.26 0.39 -14.69
CA LEU A 319 1.07 0.98 -13.37
C LEU A 319 0.40 2.31 -13.69
N PRO A 320 -0.61 2.81 -12.93
CA PRO A 320 -1.36 4.01 -13.31
C PRO A 320 -0.46 5.22 -13.52
N TYR A 321 0.56 5.05 -14.35
CA TYR A 321 1.73 5.87 -14.56
C TYR A 321 2.27 5.80 -15.99
N GLU A 322 1.48 5.30 -16.99
CA GLU A 322 1.63 5.71 -18.37
C GLU A 322 0.71 6.88 -18.72
#